data_54a74afbdd9a6dca150dc1de1a80c3b2
#
_entry.id   54a74afbdd9a6dca150dc1de1a80c3b2
#
_cell.length_a   1.000
_cell.length_b   1.000
_cell.length_c   1.000
_cell.angle_alpha   90.00
_cell.angle_beta   90.00
_cell.angle_gamma   90.00
#
_symmetry.space_group_name_H-M   'P 1'
#
loop_
_entity.id
_entity.type
_entity.pdbx_description
1 polymer ?
#
loop_
_entity_poly.entity_id
_entity_poly.type
_entity_poly.pdbx_seq_one_letter_code
_entity_poly.pdbx_strand_id
1 'polypeptide(L)'
;KDKIMIYGAMLAGGVGSRMKSAVIPKQFLEVEGKPIIIYTLQNMLKVDRFDYIYIATHKDYLAYMKEMVQKYTDKPEKVRIIEGGKERMDSIHNVTDAILKDEGVHEDDVIVIHDAVRPLVTEKILNDSIDAAGTYGACVCGLPAVDTMLYSEDGKVVTTIPERSKLFNG
;
A
#
# COMPACT_ATOMS: atom_id res chain seq x y z
N LYS A 1 19.18 -3.34 22.69
CA LYS A 1 17.98 -3.70 21.89
C LYS A 1 18.21 -3.10 20.51
N ASP A 2 18.18 -3.93 19.49
CA ASP A 2 18.25 -3.45 18.11
C ASP A 2 17.03 -2.56 17.85
N LYS A 3 17.21 -1.54 17.02
CA LYS A 3 16.15 -0.60 16.68
C LYS A 3 15.08 -1.37 15.87
N ILE A 4 13.82 -1.30 16.27
CA ILE A 4 12.69 -1.77 15.45
C ILE A 4 12.61 -0.90 14.20
N MET A 5 12.64 -1.54 13.04
CA MET A 5 12.52 -0.89 11.75
C MET A 5 11.06 -0.88 11.28
N ILE A 6 10.66 0.22 10.65
CA ILE A 6 9.30 0.38 10.11
C ILE A 6 9.41 0.66 8.62
N TYR A 7 8.86 -0.25 7.83
CA TYR A 7 8.87 -0.19 6.38
C TYR A 7 7.50 0.13 5.81
N GLY A 8 7.45 0.99 4.82
CA GLY A 8 6.29 1.16 3.96
C GLY A 8 6.41 0.28 2.71
N ALA A 9 5.33 -0.36 2.30
CA ALA A 9 5.22 -1.09 1.04
C ALA A 9 4.08 -0.50 0.21
N MET A 10 4.42 0.38 -0.73
CA MET A 10 3.45 1.00 -1.62
C MET A 10 3.29 0.16 -2.89
N LEU A 11 2.09 -0.38 -3.10
CA LEU A 11 1.79 -1.25 -4.24
C LEU A 11 1.28 -0.43 -5.42
N ALA A 12 2.06 -0.39 -6.49
CA ALA A 12 1.82 0.37 -7.72
C ALA A 12 1.96 -0.49 -9.00
N GLY A 13 1.89 -1.82 -8.88
CA GLY A 13 2.09 -2.75 -9.99
C GLY A 13 0.89 -2.91 -10.93
N GLY A 14 -0.29 -2.42 -10.56
CA GLY A 14 -1.50 -2.57 -11.35
C GLY A 14 -1.44 -1.82 -12.67
N VAL A 15 -1.57 -2.54 -13.79
CA VAL A 15 -1.65 -1.97 -15.16
C VAL A 15 -3.06 -1.54 -15.55
N GLY A 16 -4.02 -1.52 -14.61
CA GLY A 16 -5.36 -0.99 -14.84
C GLY A 16 -6.23 -1.83 -15.76
N SER A 17 -6.15 -3.15 -15.70
CA SER A 17 -6.92 -4.09 -16.55
C SER A 17 -8.45 -3.83 -16.59
N ARG A 18 -9.00 -3.13 -15.60
CA ARG A 18 -10.41 -2.73 -15.52
C ARG A 18 -10.73 -1.42 -16.26
N MET A 19 -9.72 -0.60 -16.58
CA MET A 19 -9.89 0.64 -17.35
C MET A 19 -9.43 0.41 -18.79
N LYS A 20 -10.28 -0.18 -19.60
CA LYS A 20 -10.02 -0.52 -21.01
C LYS A 20 -9.68 0.68 -21.92
N SER A 21 -9.75 1.91 -21.43
CA SER A 21 -9.57 3.15 -22.20
C SER A 21 -8.39 4.03 -21.74
N ALA A 22 -7.68 3.70 -20.66
CA ALA A 22 -6.59 4.54 -20.17
C ALA A 22 -5.25 4.08 -20.74
N VAL A 23 -4.60 4.97 -21.46
CA VAL A 23 -3.23 4.78 -21.99
C VAL A 23 -2.19 4.75 -20.85
N ILE A 24 -2.53 5.30 -19.68
CA ILE A 24 -1.64 5.45 -18.52
C ILE A 24 -2.27 4.75 -17.30
N PRO A 25 -1.51 3.96 -16.50
CA PRO A 25 -2.00 3.37 -15.26
C PRO A 25 -2.54 4.42 -14.27
N LYS A 26 -3.58 4.05 -13.51
CA LYS A 26 -4.31 4.96 -12.60
C LYS A 26 -3.40 5.73 -11.64
N GLN A 27 -2.39 5.07 -11.10
CA GLN A 27 -1.46 5.67 -10.13
C GLN A 27 -0.66 6.82 -10.71
N PHE A 28 -0.53 6.89 -12.04
CA PHE A 28 0.19 7.94 -12.75
C PHE A 28 -0.71 9.02 -13.36
N LEU A 29 -2.02 8.89 -13.20
CA LEU A 29 -2.95 9.98 -13.54
C LEU A 29 -2.63 11.20 -12.68
N GLU A 30 -2.64 12.35 -13.31
CA GLU A 30 -2.27 13.61 -12.66
C GLU A 30 -3.49 14.34 -12.10
N VAL A 31 -3.31 14.88 -10.91
CA VAL A 31 -4.21 15.86 -10.29
C VAL A 31 -3.37 17.11 -10.06
N GLU A 32 -3.78 18.23 -10.62
CA GLU A 32 -3.04 19.50 -10.56
C GLU A 32 -1.56 19.36 -10.98
N GLY A 33 -1.30 18.57 -12.05
CA GLY A 33 0.04 18.39 -12.62
C GLY A 33 0.97 17.48 -11.82
N LYS A 34 0.43 16.73 -10.84
CA LYS A 34 1.21 15.79 -10.03
C LYS A 34 0.54 14.42 -10.01
N PRO A 35 1.28 13.31 -10.26
CA PRO A 35 0.73 11.94 -10.23
C PRO A 35 0.10 11.59 -8.89
N ILE A 36 -1.02 10.87 -8.90
CA ILE A 36 -1.75 10.44 -7.68
C ILE A 36 -0.83 9.70 -6.70
N ILE A 37 0.02 8.82 -7.20
CA ILE A 37 0.97 8.06 -6.38
C ILE A 37 1.86 8.97 -5.52
N ILE A 38 2.20 10.15 -6.02
CA ILE A 38 3.05 11.11 -5.30
C ILE A 38 2.32 11.72 -4.10
N TYR A 39 1.02 11.98 -4.20
CA TYR A 39 0.23 12.43 -3.04
C TYR A 39 0.23 11.36 -1.93
N THR A 40 0.05 10.08 -2.31
CA THR A 40 0.13 8.97 -1.37
C THR A 40 1.52 8.90 -0.72
N LEU A 41 2.57 8.96 -1.53
CA LEU A 41 3.96 8.91 -1.05
C LEU A 41 4.27 10.07 -0.09
N GLN A 42 3.88 11.30 -0.45
CA GLN A 42 4.09 12.47 0.40
C GLN A 42 3.38 12.33 1.75
N ASN A 43 2.17 11.77 1.79
CA ASN A 43 1.46 11.52 3.03
C ASN A 43 2.13 10.44 3.89
N MET A 44 2.66 9.38 3.28
CA MET A 44 3.46 8.40 4.01
C MET A 44 4.75 8.99 4.55
N LEU A 45 5.46 9.81 3.77
CA LEU A 45 6.73 10.46 4.18
C LEU A 45 6.58 11.50 5.31
N LYS A 46 5.37 12.01 5.59
CA LYS A 46 5.09 12.84 6.77
C LYS A 46 5.21 12.05 8.08
N VAL A 47 5.03 10.74 8.04
CA VAL A 47 5.22 9.87 9.20
C VAL A 47 6.71 9.56 9.34
N ASP A 48 7.38 10.28 10.23
CA ASP A 48 8.84 10.16 10.43
C ASP A 48 9.29 8.78 10.92
N ARG A 49 8.35 7.97 11.43
CA ARG A 49 8.61 6.59 11.88
C ARG A 49 9.03 5.64 10.77
N PHE A 50 8.67 5.92 9.50
CA PHE A 50 9.15 5.10 8.39
C PHE A 50 10.65 5.27 8.20
N ASP A 51 11.38 4.16 8.28
CA ASP A 51 12.79 4.10 7.94
C ASP A 51 12.96 4.11 6.43
N TYR A 52 12.23 3.25 5.72
CA TYR A 52 12.19 3.20 4.25
C TYR A 52 10.78 2.95 3.73
N ILE A 53 10.50 3.45 2.53
CA ILE A 53 9.27 3.17 1.78
C ILE A 53 9.66 2.52 0.45
N TYR A 54 9.24 1.28 0.27
CA TYR A 54 9.43 0.52 -0.97
C TYR A 54 8.22 0.72 -1.88
N ILE A 55 8.46 1.13 -3.13
CA ILE A 55 7.43 1.28 -4.16
C ILE A 55 7.61 0.14 -5.16
N ALA A 56 6.66 -0.80 -5.16
CA ALA A 56 6.61 -1.88 -6.15
C ALA A 56 5.80 -1.42 -7.36
N THR A 57 6.46 -1.18 -8.49
CA THR A 57 5.83 -0.71 -9.73
C THR A 57 6.13 -1.63 -10.91
N HIS A 58 5.37 -1.51 -12.00
CA HIS A 58 5.65 -2.26 -13.22
C HIS A 58 7.02 -1.87 -13.79
N LYS A 59 7.74 -2.84 -14.36
CA LYS A 59 9.11 -2.66 -14.88
C LYS A 59 9.26 -1.47 -15.83
N ASP A 60 8.27 -1.21 -16.68
CA ASP A 60 8.30 -0.12 -17.66
C ASP A 60 8.22 1.27 -17.01
N TYR A 61 7.87 1.36 -15.76
CA TYR A 61 7.71 2.62 -15.01
C TYR A 61 8.78 2.84 -13.94
N LEU A 62 9.80 1.97 -13.83
CA LEU A 62 10.86 2.13 -12.83
C LEU A 62 11.62 3.44 -12.99
N ALA A 63 12.02 3.79 -14.22
CA ALA A 63 12.72 5.05 -14.51
C ALA A 63 11.84 6.27 -14.23
N TYR A 64 10.58 6.22 -14.68
CA TYR A 64 9.60 7.26 -14.42
C TYR A 64 9.38 7.51 -12.92
N MET A 65 9.21 6.44 -12.13
CA MET A 65 9.05 6.57 -10.69
C MET A 65 10.27 7.19 -10.00
N LYS A 66 11.49 6.84 -10.42
CA LYS A 66 12.71 7.45 -9.89
C LYS A 66 12.73 8.95 -10.14
N GLU A 67 12.38 9.39 -11.36
CA GLU A 67 12.28 10.79 -11.70
C GLU A 67 11.22 11.51 -10.85
N MET A 68 10.02 10.93 -10.70
CA MET A 68 8.95 11.54 -9.94
C MET A 68 9.28 11.66 -8.44
N VAL A 69 9.92 10.65 -7.85
CA VAL A 69 10.39 10.70 -6.47
C VAL A 69 11.40 11.85 -6.29
N GLN A 70 12.39 11.96 -7.17
CA GLN A 70 13.39 13.06 -7.11
C GLN A 70 12.74 14.43 -7.26
N LYS A 71 11.74 14.55 -8.14
CA LYS A 71 11.09 15.83 -8.46
C LYS A 71 10.16 16.31 -7.34
N TYR A 72 9.47 15.41 -6.66
CA TYR A 72 8.33 15.76 -5.80
C TYR A 72 8.50 15.43 -4.33
N THR A 73 9.63 14.87 -3.89
CA THR A 73 9.87 14.55 -2.49
C THR A 73 11.14 15.23 -1.98
N ASP A 74 11.14 15.57 -0.70
CA ASP A 74 12.28 16.13 0.04
C ASP A 74 13.10 15.05 0.78
N LYS A 75 12.62 13.80 0.79
CA LYS A 75 13.27 12.64 1.44
C LYS A 75 13.46 11.46 0.45
N PRO A 76 14.04 11.69 -0.75
CA PRO A 76 14.18 10.62 -1.76
C PRO A 76 15.08 9.47 -1.28
N GLU A 77 15.98 9.72 -0.33
CA GLU A 77 16.86 8.72 0.27
C GLU A 77 16.09 7.65 1.08
N LYS A 78 14.90 7.95 1.56
CA LYS A 78 14.02 7.00 2.23
C LYS A 78 13.23 6.12 1.25
N VAL A 79 13.24 6.40 -0.03
CA VAL A 79 12.41 5.70 -1.02
C VAL A 79 13.24 4.70 -1.82
N ARG A 80 12.74 3.47 -1.89
CA ARG A 80 13.28 2.38 -2.71
C ARG A 80 12.26 2.02 -3.79
N ILE A 81 12.69 1.93 -5.03
CA ILE A 81 11.81 1.58 -6.15
C ILE A 81 12.23 0.22 -6.67
N ILE A 82 11.31 -0.71 -6.70
CA ILE A 82 11.53 -2.09 -7.13
C ILE A 82 10.49 -2.51 -8.16
N GLU A 83 10.80 -3.58 -8.88
CA GLU A 83 9.83 -4.21 -9.78
C GLU A 83 8.75 -4.92 -8.98
N GLY A 84 7.48 -4.64 -9.28
CA GLY A 84 6.33 -5.36 -8.76
C GLY A 84 6.12 -6.69 -9.49
N GLY A 85 5.30 -7.56 -8.90
CA GLY A 85 4.91 -8.82 -9.51
C GLY A 85 3.69 -8.70 -10.41
N LYS A 86 3.24 -9.83 -10.94
CA LYS A 86 2.03 -9.91 -11.79
C LYS A 86 0.77 -9.62 -10.99
N GLU A 87 0.72 -10.12 -9.77
CA GLU A 87 -0.39 -9.97 -8.86
C GLU A 87 0.01 -9.17 -7.61
N ARG A 88 -0.99 -8.80 -6.81
CA ARG A 88 -0.78 -8.04 -5.57
C ARG A 88 0.16 -8.76 -4.61
N MET A 89 -0.04 -10.07 -4.42
CA MET A 89 0.78 -10.88 -3.52
C MET A 89 2.22 -11.02 -4.01
N ASP A 90 2.45 -11.15 -5.33
CA ASP A 90 3.81 -11.19 -5.88
C ASP A 90 4.55 -9.88 -5.59
N SER A 91 3.85 -8.74 -5.70
CA SER A 91 4.44 -7.43 -5.37
C SER A 91 4.80 -7.31 -3.89
N ILE A 92 3.97 -7.86 -2.99
CA ILE A 92 4.27 -7.91 -1.54
C ILE A 92 5.50 -8.78 -1.29
N HIS A 93 5.58 -9.97 -1.90
CA HIS A 93 6.75 -10.84 -1.79
C HIS A 93 8.02 -10.15 -2.29
N ASN A 94 7.97 -9.48 -3.45
CA ASN A 94 9.11 -8.75 -3.98
C ASN A 94 9.59 -7.64 -3.02
N VAL A 95 8.67 -6.95 -2.34
CA VAL A 95 9.02 -5.95 -1.32
C VAL A 95 9.67 -6.62 -0.12
N THR A 96 9.09 -7.70 0.42
CA THR A 96 9.66 -8.39 1.59
C THR A 96 11.04 -8.96 1.29
N ASP A 97 11.25 -9.54 0.10
CA ASP A 97 12.54 -10.05 -0.34
C ASP A 97 13.58 -8.93 -0.49
N ALA A 98 13.16 -7.76 -1.02
CA ALA A 98 14.03 -6.59 -1.12
C ALA A 98 14.44 -6.07 0.26
N ILE A 99 13.51 -5.94 1.20
CA ILE A 99 13.80 -5.53 2.58
C ILE A 99 14.77 -6.52 3.24
N LEU A 100 14.51 -7.83 3.12
CA LEU A 100 15.35 -8.85 3.69
C LEU A 100 16.80 -8.79 3.14
N LYS A 101 16.94 -8.50 1.86
CA LYS A 101 18.23 -8.39 1.19
C LYS A 101 18.99 -7.11 1.56
N ASP A 102 18.28 -5.98 1.62
CA ASP A 102 18.90 -4.66 1.73
C ASP A 102 19.21 -4.29 3.20
N GLU A 103 18.32 -4.64 4.11
CA GLU A 103 18.35 -4.17 5.50
C GLU A 103 18.49 -5.33 6.52
N GLY A 104 18.17 -6.56 6.12
CA GLY A 104 17.87 -7.64 7.05
C GLY A 104 16.49 -7.45 7.70
N VAL A 105 16.04 -8.43 8.48
CA VAL A 105 14.74 -8.36 9.17
C VAL A 105 14.88 -8.86 10.60
N HIS A 106 14.30 -8.14 11.54
CA HIS A 106 14.14 -8.53 12.93
C HIS A 106 12.67 -8.91 13.21
N GLU A 107 12.47 -9.76 14.21
CA GLU A 107 11.14 -10.32 14.54
C GLU A 107 10.09 -9.24 14.85
N ASP A 108 10.52 -8.11 15.41
CA ASP A 108 9.65 -7.00 15.80
C ASP A 108 9.45 -5.94 14.71
N ASP A 109 10.10 -6.09 13.53
CA ASP A 109 9.96 -5.12 12.45
C ASP A 109 8.55 -5.09 11.89
N VAL A 110 8.10 -3.91 11.45
CA VAL A 110 6.74 -3.69 10.95
C VAL A 110 6.75 -3.29 9.49
N ILE A 111 5.91 -3.92 8.69
CA ILE A 111 5.64 -3.52 7.29
C ILE A 111 4.21 -2.99 7.19
N VAL A 112 4.06 -1.75 6.71
CA VAL A 112 2.77 -1.14 6.37
C VAL A 112 2.54 -1.26 4.88
N ILE A 113 1.59 -2.10 4.48
CA ILE A 113 1.22 -2.31 3.08
C ILE A 113 0.11 -1.34 2.71
N HIS A 114 0.33 -0.54 1.67
CA HIS A 114 -0.61 0.49 1.24
C HIS A 114 -0.74 0.56 -0.29
N ASP A 115 -1.95 0.81 -0.78
CA ASP A 115 -2.21 0.95 -2.21
C ASP A 115 -1.82 2.36 -2.71
N ALA A 116 -1.09 2.43 -3.81
CA ALA A 116 -0.59 3.68 -4.39
C ALA A 116 -1.69 4.69 -4.77
N VAL A 117 -2.90 4.20 -5.08
CA VAL A 117 -4.05 5.01 -5.49
C VAL A 117 -5.00 5.40 -4.34
N ARG A 118 -4.52 5.32 -3.10
CA ARG A 118 -5.27 5.76 -1.90
C ARG A 118 -4.60 7.00 -1.26
N PRO A 119 -4.67 8.17 -1.91
CA PRO A 119 -3.91 9.35 -1.50
C PRO A 119 -4.46 10.05 -0.25
N LEU A 120 -5.65 9.68 0.24
CA LEU A 120 -6.29 10.31 1.40
C LEU A 120 -5.91 9.66 2.73
N VAL A 121 -4.91 8.78 2.75
CA VAL A 121 -4.37 8.20 3.98
C VAL A 121 -3.79 9.32 4.87
N THR A 122 -4.12 9.28 6.17
CA THR A 122 -3.67 10.27 7.14
C THR A 122 -2.52 9.74 7.99
N GLU A 123 -1.72 10.64 8.55
CA GLU A 123 -0.67 10.30 9.51
C GLU A 123 -1.22 9.52 10.71
N LYS A 124 -2.45 9.89 11.16
CA LYS A 124 -3.12 9.18 12.26
C LYS A 124 -3.38 7.72 11.92
N ILE A 125 -3.95 7.43 10.76
CA ILE A 125 -4.23 6.04 10.32
C ILE A 125 -2.93 5.23 10.27
N LEU A 126 -1.87 5.80 9.71
CA LEU A 126 -0.59 5.12 9.59
C LEU A 126 0.04 4.85 10.96
N ASN A 127 0.06 5.84 11.85
CA ASN A 127 0.60 5.68 13.20
C ASN A 127 -0.21 4.67 14.03
N ASP A 128 -1.54 4.76 14.02
CA ASP A 128 -2.42 3.82 14.73
C ASP A 128 -2.20 2.37 14.22
N SER A 129 -2.00 2.20 12.89
CA SER A 129 -1.74 0.89 12.29
C SER A 129 -0.39 0.31 12.72
N ILE A 130 0.66 1.15 12.78
CA ILE A 130 1.99 0.74 13.26
C ILE A 130 1.90 0.31 14.73
N ASP A 131 1.22 1.08 15.57
CA ASP A 131 1.07 0.78 17.00
C ASP A 131 0.25 -0.50 17.22
N ALA A 132 -0.84 -0.68 16.45
CA ALA A 132 -1.65 -1.89 16.50
C ALA A 132 -0.86 -3.13 16.04
N ALA A 133 -0.09 -3.03 14.96
CA ALA A 133 0.76 -4.12 14.49
C ALA A 133 1.81 -4.51 15.55
N GLY A 134 2.46 -3.54 16.19
CA GLY A 134 3.43 -3.78 17.27
C GLY A 134 2.79 -4.40 18.53
N THR A 135 1.51 -4.14 18.77
CA THR A 135 0.78 -4.68 19.95
C THR A 135 0.21 -6.07 19.69
N TYR A 136 -0.37 -6.28 18.52
CA TYR A 136 -1.18 -7.47 18.19
C TYR A 136 -0.52 -8.39 17.15
N GLY A 137 0.64 -8.04 16.62
CA GLY A 137 1.36 -8.77 15.59
C GLY A 137 0.89 -8.46 14.16
N ALA A 138 -0.38 -8.11 13.96
CA ALA A 138 -0.93 -7.68 12.68
C ALA A 138 -2.19 -6.84 12.88
N CYS A 139 -2.48 -5.99 11.91
CA CYS A 139 -3.75 -5.26 11.86
C CYS A 139 -4.17 -4.98 10.41
N VAL A 140 -5.43 -4.64 10.22
CA VAL A 140 -5.98 -4.15 8.96
C VAL A 140 -6.93 -3.00 9.25
N CYS A 141 -6.90 -1.98 8.39
CA CYS A 141 -7.87 -0.89 8.45
C CYS A 141 -9.18 -1.35 7.81
N GLY A 142 -10.28 -1.19 8.52
CA GLY A 142 -11.60 -1.53 8.00
C GLY A 142 -12.66 -0.54 8.47
N LEU A 143 -13.70 -0.40 7.68
CA LEU A 143 -14.89 0.37 8.02
C LEU A 143 -16.06 -0.58 8.31
N PRO A 144 -16.87 -0.33 9.35
CA PRO A 144 -18.08 -1.13 9.58
C PRO A 144 -18.96 -1.18 8.33
N ALA A 145 -19.47 -2.35 7.98
CA ALA A 145 -20.39 -2.49 6.86
C ALA A 145 -21.69 -1.71 7.13
N VAL A 146 -22.07 -0.85 6.18
CA VAL A 146 -23.33 -0.06 6.27
C VAL A 146 -24.48 -0.74 5.55
N ASP A 147 -24.18 -1.53 4.51
CA ASP A 147 -25.17 -2.26 3.74
C ASP A 147 -25.44 -3.65 4.30
N THR A 148 -26.61 -4.21 3.99
CA THR A 148 -26.90 -5.62 4.29
C THR A 148 -26.11 -6.50 3.35
N MET A 149 -25.25 -7.35 3.91
CA MET A 149 -24.46 -8.29 3.14
C MET A 149 -25.24 -9.59 2.94
N LEU A 150 -25.23 -10.07 1.71
CA LEU A 150 -25.84 -11.34 1.31
C LEU A 150 -24.74 -12.33 0.99
N TYR A 151 -24.75 -13.49 1.62
CA TYR A 151 -23.84 -14.55 1.26
C TYR A 151 -24.54 -15.58 0.37
N SER A 152 -23.91 -15.95 -0.73
CA SER A 152 -24.37 -16.95 -1.68
C SER A 152 -23.19 -17.79 -2.16
N GLU A 153 -23.34 -19.12 -2.12
CA GLU A 153 -22.31 -20.05 -2.57
C GLU A 153 -22.24 -20.12 -4.11
N ASP A 154 -23.37 -19.98 -4.78
CA ASP A 154 -23.52 -20.14 -6.23
C ASP A 154 -23.76 -18.81 -6.98
N GLY A 155 -23.86 -17.70 -6.26
CA GLY A 155 -24.17 -16.39 -6.79
C GLY A 155 -25.62 -16.22 -7.27
N LYS A 156 -26.51 -17.19 -7.00
CA LYS A 156 -27.92 -17.18 -7.45
C LYS A 156 -28.89 -17.19 -6.29
N VAL A 157 -28.61 -17.99 -5.27
CA VAL A 157 -29.49 -18.16 -4.10
C VAL A 157 -28.78 -17.65 -2.85
N VAL A 158 -29.47 -16.82 -2.08
CA VAL A 158 -28.94 -16.35 -0.79
C VAL A 158 -28.97 -17.50 0.21
N THR A 159 -27.78 -17.90 0.68
CA THR A 159 -27.59 -18.98 1.65
C THR A 159 -27.78 -18.46 3.08
N THR A 160 -27.23 -17.25 3.37
CA THR A 160 -27.36 -16.61 4.67
C THR A 160 -27.20 -15.10 4.57
N ILE A 161 -27.69 -14.41 5.59
CA ILE A 161 -27.50 -12.95 5.77
C ILE A 161 -26.65 -12.79 7.04
N PRO A 162 -25.34 -12.52 6.90
CA PRO A 162 -24.47 -12.35 8.05
C PRO A 162 -24.89 -11.16 8.93
N GLU A 163 -24.60 -11.24 10.22
CA GLU A 163 -24.85 -10.14 11.14
C GLU A 163 -23.94 -8.96 10.81
N ARG A 164 -24.55 -7.87 10.31
CA ARG A 164 -23.84 -6.67 9.81
C ARG A 164 -22.89 -6.05 10.81
N SER A 165 -23.24 -6.07 12.11
CA SER A 165 -22.40 -5.50 13.18
C SER A 165 -21.03 -6.17 13.33
N LYS A 166 -20.85 -7.35 12.75
CA LYS A 166 -19.59 -8.13 12.75
C LYS A 166 -18.82 -8.05 11.43
N LEU A 167 -19.32 -7.28 10.47
CA LEU A 167 -18.71 -7.17 9.15
C LEU A 167 -18.05 -5.81 8.96
N PHE A 168 -16.88 -5.84 8.32
CA PHE A 168 -16.09 -4.66 7.99
C PHE A 168 -15.64 -4.74 6.52
N ASN A 169 -15.61 -3.58 5.87
CA ASN A 169 -15.00 -3.40 4.55
C ASN A 169 -13.53 -3.01 4.75
N GLY A 170 -12.59 -3.76 4.15
CA GLY A 170 -11.15 -3.54 4.22
C GLY A 170 -10.52 -3.17 2.87
#